data_5bc9499bfb4d212d9a7047e6d01cfe9f
#
_entry.id   5bc9499bfb4d212d9a7047e6d01cfe9f
#
_cell.length_a   1.000
_cell.length_b   1.000
_cell.length_c   1.000
_cell.angle_alpha   90.00
_cell.angle_beta   90.00
_cell.angle_gamma   90.00
#
_symmetry.space_group_name_H-M   'P 1'
#
loop_
_entity.id
_entity.type
_entity.pdbx_description
1 polymer ?
#
loop_
_entity_poly.entity_id
_entity_poly.type
_entity_poly.pdbx_seq_one_letter_code
_entity_poly.pdbx_strand_id
1 'polypeptide(L)'
;MHILHRRGWEIPESQATPEAIYLNRRALIGGATALAASAMLPSIARADADPTADLYPAKRNDKFVLDRDLTPESKAGNYNNFYEYGSDKYVAGRAQQLKTRPWTVKFDGMVEQEKTVGIDDLIRAMPIEERLYRMRCVEAWSMAVPWTGFAMAKLVEYAKPLSSAKYVRMETFLDPSMAPAQRLPLFPWPYVEGLTLAEATNELAFMVTGIYGKPAVKQHGAPLRLATPWKYGFKGLKSIVRFTFTDQRPKGAWEVLQASEYGFWANVNPQVAHPRWSQASEEDIGTRERRPTLLFNGYGEYVADLYKGIENEKLYM
;
A
#
# COMPACT_ATOMS: atom_id res chain seq x y z
N MET A 1 5.56 68.35 21.18
CA MET A 1 5.43 67.05 21.87
C MET A 1 4.98 66.03 20.81
N HIS A 2 5.89 65.18 20.30
CA HIS A 2 5.52 64.17 19.31
C HIS A 2 5.04 62.89 20.04
N ILE A 3 3.75 62.60 19.94
CA ILE A 3 3.21 61.37 20.47
C ILE A 3 3.42 60.26 19.42
N LEU A 4 4.38 59.38 19.66
CA LEU A 4 4.58 58.17 18.85
C LEU A 4 3.51 57.14 19.22
N HIS A 5 2.53 56.91 18.34
CA HIS A 5 1.62 55.79 18.45
C HIS A 5 2.33 54.54 17.97
N ARG A 6 2.58 53.58 18.88
CA ARG A 6 3.05 52.25 18.53
C ARG A 6 1.93 51.46 17.87
N ARG A 7 2.23 50.83 16.74
CA ARG A 7 1.29 49.91 16.09
C ARG A 7 1.31 48.55 16.81
N GLY A 8 0.19 47.86 16.88
CA GLY A 8 0.04 46.62 17.68
C GLY A 8 0.98 45.45 17.31
N TRP A 9 1.75 45.57 16.23
CA TRP A 9 2.75 44.59 15.78
C TRP A 9 4.20 45.03 16.06
N GLU A 10 4.40 46.26 16.58
CA GLU A 10 5.74 46.78 16.94
C GLU A 10 6.18 46.25 18.30
N ILE A 11 7.34 45.56 18.34
CA ILE A 11 7.99 45.12 19.57
C ILE A 11 9.13 46.05 19.96
N PRO A 12 9.42 46.24 21.27
CA PRO A 12 10.60 46.98 21.71
C PRO A 12 11.89 46.35 21.19
N GLU A 13 12.89 47.14 20.87
CA GLU A 13 14.24 46.69 20.44
C GLU A 13 14.85 45.67 21.41
N SER A 14 14.60 45.83 22.69
CA SER A 14 15.05 44.91 23.75
C SER A 14 14.41 43.49 23.67
N GLN A 15 13.35 43.34 22.90
CA GLN A 15 12.67 42.06 22.64
C GLN A 15 13.00 41.47 21.26
N ALA A 16 13.71 42.26 20.43
CA ALA A 16 14.18 41.76 19.13
C ALA A 16 15.36 40.81 19.33
N THR A 17 15.38 39.72 18.59
CA THR A 17 16.52 38.80 18.59
C THR A 17 17.76 39.51 18.04
N PRO A 18 18.87 39.59 18.76
CA PRO A 18 20.10 40.22 18.27
C PRO A 18 20.53 39.60 16.93
N GLU A 19 20.95 40.45 15.98
CA GLU A 19 21.35 40.02 14.64
C GLU A 19 22.43 38.94 14.65
N ALA A 20 23.40 39.01 15.56
CA ALA A 20 24.43 37.98 15.74
C ALA A 20 23.87 36.59 16.10
N ILE A 21 22.76 36.53 16.84
CA ILE A 21 22.09 35.30 17.15
C ILE A 21 21.30 34.79 15.97
N TYR A 22 20.66 35.67 15.22
CA TYR A 22 19.90 35.33 14.01
C TYR A 22 20.80 34.77 12.91
N LEU A 23 21.95 35.39 12.66
CA LEU A 23 22.92 34.99 11.63
C LEU A 23 23.70 33.72 12.00
N ASN A 24 23.93 33.45 13.30
CA ASN A 24 24.70 32.31 13.79
C ASN A 24 23.86 31.12 14.26
N ARG A 25 22.64 30.99 13.79
CA ARG A 25 21.75 29.85 14.15
C ARG A 25 22.41 28.46 13.98
N ARG A 26 23.25 28.32 12.94
CA ARG A 26 23.99 27.05 12.72
C ARG A 26 25.07 26.78 13.76
N ALA A 27 25.71 27.81 14.29
CA ALA A 27 26.74 27.70 15.33
C ALA A 27 26.14 27.43 16.71
N LEU A 28 24.95 27.97 17.02
CA LEU A 28 24.22 27.68 18.26
C LEU A 28 23.70 26.23 18.32
N ILE A 29 23.26 25.69 17.18
CA ILE A 29 22.86 24.28 17.09
C ILE A 29 24.07 23.36 17.20
N GLY A 30 25.24 23.75 16.70
CA GLY A 30 26.50 23.00 16.81
C GLY A 30 27.19 23.08 18.16
N GLY A 31 27.07 24.20 18.89
CA GLY A 31 27.76 24.43 20.17
C GLY A 31 27.06 23.88 21.40
N ALA A 32 25.73 23.73 21.36
CA ALA A 32 24.96 23.13 22.47
C ALA A 32 25.10 21.60 22.53
N THR A 33 25.61 20.96 21.47
CA THR A 33 25.84 19.52 21.41
C THR A 33 27.17 19.06 21.97
N ALA A 34 28.13 19.99 22.24
CA ALA A 34 29.48 19.62 22.67
C ALA A 34 29.68 19.58 24.21
N LEU A 35 28.79 20.13 25.03
CA LEU A 35 28.95 20.21 26.50
C LEU A 35 27.91 19.43 27.32
N ALA A 36 26.95 18.76 26.68
CA ALA A 36 25.99 17.85 27.35
C ALA A 36 26.22 16.37 26.99
N ALA A 37 27.34 16.03 26.38
CA ALA A 37 27.62 14.69 25.86
C ALA A 37 28.26 13.71 26.81
N SER A 38 28.26 13.96 28.17
CA SER A 38 28.87 13.02 29.11
C SER A 38 27.96 12.46 30.20
N ALA A 39 26.66 12.77 30.20
CA ALA A 39 25.77 12.09 31.15
C ALA A 39 24.33 12.11 30.63
N MET A 40 23.87 11.05 30.04
CA MET A 40 22.57 10.73 29.48
C MET A 40 22.53 10.85 27.95
N LEU A 41 23.15 9.91 27.28
CA LEU A 41 22.64 9.47 25.99
C LEU A 41 21.28 8.78 26.28
N PRO A 42 20.11 9.39 25.92
CA PRO A 42 18.97 8.56 25.69
C PRO A 42 19.44 7.62 24.57
N SER A 43 19.30 6.32 24.77
CA SER A 43 19.42 5.38 23.67
C SER A 43 18.53 5.97 22.59
N ILE A 44 19.13 6.52 21.53
CA ILE A 44 18.40 6.76 20.28
C ILE A 44 17.90 5.36 19.99
N ALA A 45 16.60 5.14 20.21
CA ALA A 45 15.95 3.92 19.79
C ALA A 45 16.27 3.85 18.31
N ARG A 46 17.27 3.05 17.98
CA ARG A 46 17.65 2.72 16.62
C ARG A 46 16.35 2.17 16.08
N ALA A 47 15.70 2.89 15.16
CA ALA A 47 14.55 2.33 14.47
C ALA A 47 15.01 0.95 14.05
N ASP A 48 14.43 -0.10 14.64
CA ASP A 48 14.89 -1.47 14.43
C ASP A 48 14.97 -1.68 12.93
N ALA A 49 16.18 -1.92 12.43
CA ALA A 49 16.42 -2.10 11.01
C ALA A 49 15.51 -3.25 10.57
N ASP A 50 14.81 -3.09 9.46
CA ASP A 50 13.94 -4.15 8.95
C ASP A 50 14.76 -5.44 8.84
N PRO A 51 14.36 -6.54 9.55
CA PRO A 51 15.14 -7.76 9.58
C PRO A 51 15.35 -8.41 8.20
N THR A 52 14.56 -7.99 7.21
CA THR A 52 14.66 -8.50 5.82
C THR A 52 15.35 -7.51 4.87
N ALA A 53 15.96 -6.43 5.39
CA ALA A 53 16.58 -5.37 4.59
C ALA A 53 17.68 -5.89 3.65
N ASP A 54 18.35 -6.99 4.00
CA ASP A 54 19.39 -7.66 3.21
C ASP A 54 18.85 -8.30 1.91
N LEU A 55 17.54 -8.47 1.78
CA LEU A 55 16.89 -9.00 0.58
C LEU A 55 16.63 -7.93 -0.49
N TYR A 56 16.93 -6.66 -0.22
CA TYR A 56 16.69 -5.54 -1.12
C TYR A 56 18.00 -4.81 -1.47
N PRO A 57 18.15 -4.35 -2.72
CA PRO A 57 17.25 -4.56 -3.86
C PRO A 57 17.27 -6.02 -4.37
N ALA A 58 16.10 -6.54 -4.72
CA ALA A 58 16.00 -7.87 -5.32
C ALA A 58 16.26 -7.82 -6.84
N LYS A 59 16.57 -8.99 -7.43
CA LYS A 59 16.77 -9.10 -8.88
C LYS A 59 15.47 -8.76 -9.62
N ARG A 60 15.57 -7.90 -10.65
CA ARG A 60 14.43 -7.58 -11.53
C ARG A 60 14.09 -8.79 -12.41
N ASN A 61 12.79 -9.04 -12.54
CA ASN A 61 12.24 -9.97 -13.49
C ASN A 61 11.93 -9.23 -14.81
N ASP A 62 12.75 -9.44 -15.83
CA ASP A 62 12.70 -8.74 -17.12
C ASP A 62 11.46 -9.10 -17.96
N LYS A 63 10.66 -10.08 -17.55
CA LYS A 63 9.38 -10.39 -18.19
C LYS A 63 8.35 -9.27 -18.01
N PHE A 64 8.40 -8.55 -16.88
CA PHE A 64 7.42 -7.52 -16.52
C PHE A 64 8.00 -6.14 -16.82
N VAL A 65 7.73 -5.67 -18.03
CA VAL A 65 8.17 -4.36 -18.52
C VAL A 65 7.04 -3.34 -18.52
N LEU A 66 7.39 -2.07 -18.57
CA LEU A 66 6.43 -0.96 -18.66
C LEU A 66 6.53 -0.28 -20.03
N ASP A 67 5.43 0.31 -20.44
CA ASP A 67 5.28 1.19 -21.62
C ASP A 67 5.51 2.67 -21.29
N ARG A 68 5.97 2.95 -20.07
CA ARG A 68 6.11 4.31 -19.51
C ARG A 68 7.19 4.35 -18.41
N ASP A 69 7.62 5.57 -18.10
CA ASP A 69 8.55 5.82 -17.00
C ASP A 69 7.92 5.46 -15.64
N LEU A 70 8.79 5.14 -14.70
CA LEU A 70 8.39 4.93 -13.31
C LEU A 70 7.87 6.24 -12.72
N THR A 71 6.77 6.14 -11.98
CA THR A 71 6.32 7.23 -11.12
C THR A 71 7.41 7.57 -10.11
N PRO A 72 7.81 8.82 -9.94
CA PRO A 72 8.82 9.18 -8.93
C PRO A 72 8.42 8.70 -7.53
N GLU A 73 9.37 8.14 -6.78
CA GLU A 73 9.14 7.61 -5.42
C GLU A 73 8.42 8.62 -4.52
N SER A 74 8.81 9.90 -4.58
CA SER A 74 8.18 10.96 -3.80
C SER A 74 6.71 11.20 -4.15
N LYS A 75 6.30 10.96 -5.40
CA LYS A 75 4.89 11.06 -5.82
C LYS A 75 4.11 9.84 -5.37
N ALA A 76 4.60 8.64 -5.67
CA ALA A 76 3.96 7.39 -5.26
C ALA A 76 3.84 7.28 -3.74
N GLY A 77 4.87 7.68 -2.99
CA GLY A 77 4.90 7.62 -1.53
C GLY A 77 3.98 8.61 -0.80
N ASN A 78 3.52 9.67 -1.48
CA ASN A 78 2.69 10.71 -0.89
C ASN A 78 1.27 10.80 -1.47
N TYR A 79 0.87 9.86 -2.32
CA TYR A 79 -0.47 9.80 -2.89
C TYR A 79 -1.04 8.40 -2.73
N ASN A 80 -1.74 8.15 -1.61
CA ASN A 80 -2.13 6.81 -1.21
C ASN A 80 -3.58 6.75 -0.72
N ASN A 81 -4.26 5.63 -1.00
CA ASN A 81 -5.48 5.23 -0.32
C ASN A 81 -5.11 4.21 0.76
N PHE A 82 -5.25 4.57 2.03
CA PHE A 82 -5.06 3.66 3.15
C PHE A 82 -6.08 4.01 4.23
N TYR A 83 -7.27 3.45 4.09
CA TYR A 83 -8.47 3.86 4.82
C TYR A 83 -8.37 3.69 6.33
N GLU A 84 -7.54 2.77 6.79
CA GLU A 84 -7.19 2.58 8.20
C GLU A 84 -6.57 3.84 8.83
N TYR A 85 -6.01 4.73 7.98
CA TYR A 85 -5.37 5.98 8.39
C TYR A 85 -6.08 7.24 7.89
N GLY A 86 -7.13 7.10 7.08
CA GLY A 86 -7.94 8.22 6.60
C GLY A 86 -8.45 8.04 5.17
N SER A 87 -9.42 8.89 4.79
CA SER A 87 -10.09 8.85 3.49
C SER A 87 -9.45 9.76 2.43
N ASP A 88 -8.49 10.61 2.82
CA ASP A 88 -7.74 11.46 1.89
C ASP A 88 -6.49 10.75 1.33
N LYS A 89 -5.80 11.39 0.37
CA LYS A 89 -4.60 10.84 -0.28
C LYS A 89 -3.30 11.05 0.50
N TYR A 90 -3.30 11.89 1.54
CA TYR A 90 -2.09 12.33 2.27
C TYR A 90 -1.92 11.57 3.58
N VAL A 91 -2.20 10.27 3.55
CA VAL A 91 -2.13 9.40 4.74
C VAL A 91 -0.71 9.01 5.15
N ALA A 92 0.31 9.31 4.35
CA ALA A 92 1.69 8.85 4.57
C ALA A 92 2.21 9.19 5.98
N GLY A 93 1.97 10.41 6.47
CA GLY A 93 2.37 10.84 7.82
C GLY A 93 1.65 10.05 8.91
N ARG A 94 0.33 9.86 8.77
CA ARG A 94 -0.48 9.09 9.73
C ARG A 94 -0.13 7.61 9.75
N ALA A 95 0.18 7.04 8.60
CA ALA A 95 0.58 5.64 8.47
C ALA A 95 1.91 5.32 9.19
N GLN A 96 2.71 6.32 9.59
CA GLN A 96 3.92 6.08 10.39
C GLN A 96 3.62 5.49 11.77
N GLN A 97 2.37 5.54 12.25
CA GLN A 97 1.94 4.86 13.46
C GLN A 97 1.87 3.33 13.31
N LEU A 98 1.83 2.80 12.07
CA LEU A 98 1.82 1.36 11.81
C LEU A 98 3.08 0.70 12.37
N LYS A 99 2.89 -0.29 13.24
CA LYS A 99 3.97 -1.16 13.72
C LYS A 99 4.02 -2.38 12.82
N THR A 100 5.10 -2.52 12.06
CA THR A 100 5.28 -3.62 11.10
C THR A 100 6.03 -4.81 11.70
N ARG A 101 6.51 -4.68 12.95
CA ARG A 101 7.18 -5.73 13.72
C ARG A 101 6.84 -5.61 15.21
N PRO A 102 6.60 -6.72 15.92
CA PRO A 102 6.40 -8.05 15.35
C PRO A 102 5.12 -8.11 14.51
N TRP A 103 5.12 -8.93 13.44
CA TRP A 103 3.97 -9.12 12.57
C TRP A 103 3.81 -10.60 12.23
N THR A 104 2.59 -11.11 12.33
CA THR A 104 2.29 -12.50 12.02
C THR A 104 1.23 -12.61 10.93
N VAL A 105 1.31 -13.68 10.17
CA VAL A 105 0.35 -14.01 9.11
C VAL A 105 -0.25 -15.38 9.39
N LYS A 106 -1.58 -15.43 9.49
CA LYS A 106 -2.33 -16.67 9.68
C LYS A 106 -2.80 -17.24 8.35
N PHE A 107 -2.66 -18.56 8.19
CA PHE A 107 -3.21 -19.36 7.10
C PHE A 107 -4.20 -20.35 7.69
N ASP A 108 -5.47 -20.31 7.27
CA ASP A 108 -6.52 -21.16 7.82
C ASP A 108 -7.65 -21.48 6.81
N GLY A 109 -8.72 -22.10 7.31
CA GLY A 109 -9.84 -22.57 6.52
C GLY A 109 -9.53 -23.90 5.83
N MET A 110 -9.78 -23.99 4.53
CA MET A 110 -9.59 -25.22 3.75
C MET A 110 -8.10 -25.41 3.38
N VAL A 111 -7.25 -25.69 4.35
CA VAL A 111 -5.82 -26.00 4.23
C VAL A 111 -5.49 -27.33 4.86
N GLU A 112 -4.39 -27.99 4.44
CA GLU A 112 -3.94 -29.25 5.08
C GLU A 112 -3.66 -29.06 6.57
N GLN A 113 -3.08 -27.91 6.94
CA GLN A 113 -2.76 -27.55 8.33
C GLN A 113 -2.84 -26.04 8.51
N GLU A 114 -3.63 -25.59 9.47
CA GLU A 114 -3.60 -24.17 9.89
C GLU A 114 -2.25 -23.82 10.51
N LYS A 115 -1.76 -22.62 10.20
CA LYS A 115 -0.50 -22.12 10.75
C LYS A 115 -0.49 -20.61 10.88
N THR A 116 0.28 -20.13 11.83
CA THR A 116 0.63 -18.71 11.99
C THR A 116 2.14 -18.58 11.95
N VAL A 117 2.65 -17.70 11.11
CA VAL A 117 4.09 -17.54 10.86
C VAL A 117 4.50 -16.09 11.06
N GLY A 118 5.72 -15.87 11.51
CA GLY A 118 6.34 -14.55 11.53
C GLY A 118 6.53 -14.03 10.10
N ILE A 119 6.33 -12.72 9.91
CA ILE A 119 6.45 -12.13 8.56
C ILE A 119 7.87 -12.28 8.01
N ASP A 120 8.88 -12.16 8.84
CA ASP A 120 10.27 -12.23 8.40
C ASP A 120 10.63 -13.64 7.94
N ASP A 121 10.14 -14.67 8.64
CA ASP A 121 10.30 -16.08 8.23
C ASP A 121 9.55 -16.34 6.94
N LEU A 122 8.33 -15.79 6.81
CA LEU A 122 7.55 -15.93 5.57
C LEU A 122 8.28 -15.31 4.37
N ILE A 123 8.79 -14.08 4.52
CA ILE A 123 9.50 -13.39 3.43
C ILE A 123 10.77 -14.17 3.04
N ARG A 124 11.54 -14.64 4.01
CA ARG A 124 12.77 -15.40 3.75
C ARG A 124 12.53 -16.77 3.12
N ALA A 125 11.35 -17.35 3.31
CA ALA A 125 10.96 -18.61 2.67
C ALA A 125 10.55 -18.46 1.20
N MET A 126 10.43 -17.20 0.69
CA MET A 126 9.90 -16.93 -0.65
C MET A 126 10.98 -16.50 -1.65
N PRO A 127 10.82 -16.83 -2.95
CA PRO A 127 11.71 -16.37 -4.01
C PRO A 127 11.42 -14.91 -4.35
N ILE A 128 12.14 -13.98 -3.71
CA ILE A 128 11.93 -12.54 -3.86
C ILE A 128 12.50 -12.05 -5.20
N GLU A 129 11.68 -11.25 -5.91
CA GLU A 129 12.06 -10.61 -7.16
C GLU A 129 11.46 -9.20 -7.27
N GLU A 130 11.98 -8.36 -8.17
CA GLU A 130 11.38 -7.06 -8.50
C GLU A 130 10.59 -7.17 -9.81
N ARG A 131 9.38 -6.57 -9.83
CA ARG A 131 8.51 -6.46 -11.00
C ARG A 131 8.06 -5.04 -11.24
N LEU A 132 8.05 -4.63 -12.50
CA LEU A 132 7.53 -3.33 -12.90
C LEU A 132 6.04 -3.46 -13.24
N TYR A 133 5.17 -2.83 -12.45
CA TYR A 133 3.73 -2.90 -12.65
C TYR A 133 3.07 -1.54 -12.78
N ARG A 134 2.06 -1.46 -13.64
CA ARG A 134 1.07 -0.39 -13.60
C ARG A 134 0.06 -0.69 -12.49
N MET A 135 -0.37 0.33 -11.78
CA MET A 135 -1.49 0.28 -10.86
C MET A 135 -2.54 1.29 -11.30
N ARG A 136 -3.81 0.87 -11.37
CA ARG A 136 -4.95 1.68 -11.79
C ARG A 136 -5.98 1.74 -10.66
N CYS A 137 -6.19 2.92 -10.11
CA CYS A 137 -7.23 3.12 -9.10
C CYS A 137 -8.61 3.29 -9.77
N VAL A 138 -9.66 2.79 -9.14
CA VAL A 138 -11.04 3.02 -9.57
C VAL A 138 -11.37 4.52 -9.69
N GLU A 139 -10.68 5.39 -8.95
CA GLU A 139 -10.81 6.85 -8.99
C GLU A 139 -10.14 7.50 -10.23
N ALA A 140 -9.86 6.73 -11.27
CA ALA A 140 -9.33 7.21 -12.55
C ALA A 140 -7.94 7.89 -12.47
N TRP A 141 -7.05 7.37 -11.62
CA TRP A 141 -5.63 7.71 -11.60
C TRP A 141 -4.77 6.45 -11.63
N SER A 142 -3.53 6.59 -12.06
CA SER A 142 -2.58 5.47 -12.18
C SER A 142 -1.18 5.86 -11.77
N MET A 143 -0.37 4.84 -11.50
CA MET A 143 1.07 4.94 -11.30
C MET A 143 1.77 3.70 -11.87
N ALA A 144 3.04 3.85 -12.19
CA ALA A 144 3.94 2.78 -12.60
C ALA A 144 5.06 2.64 -11.58
N VAL A 145 5.18 1.48 -10.94
CA VAL A 145 6.07 1.30 -9.79
C VAL A 145 6.84 -0.02 -9.81
N PRO A 146 8.08 -0.03 -9.28
CA PRO A 146 8.88 -1.25 -9.13
C PRO A 146 8.53 -1.91 -7.79
N TRP A 147 7.62 -2.88 -7.83
CA TRP A 147 7.30 -3.68 -6.65
C TRP A 147 8.36 -4.77 -6.44
N THR A 148 8.80 -4.96 -5.20
CA THR A 148 9.60 -6.12 -4.79
C THR A 148 8.74 -7.05 -3.95
N GLY A 149 8.89 -8.36 -4.18
CA GLY A 149 8.11 -9.38 -3.48
C GLY A 149 8.19 -10.73 -4.17
N PHE A 150 7.10 -11.49 -4.14
CA PHE A 150 7.06 -12.85 -4.71
C PHE A 150 5.69 -13.16 -5.33
N ALA A 151 5.66 -14.09 -6.29
CA ALA A 151 4.41 -14.53 -6.90
C ALA A 151 3.45 -15.09 -5.86
N MET A 152 2.17 -14.69 -5.88
CA MET A 152 1.17 -15.17 -4.93
C MET A 152 0.96 -16.69 -5.04
N ALA A 153 1.21 -17.28 -6.20
CA ALA A 153 1.22 -18.74 -6.37
C ALA A 153 2.15 -19.43 -5.36
N LYS A 154 3.31 -18.83 -5.02
CA LYS A 154 4.23 -19.40 -4.02
C LYS A 154 3.67 -19.34 -2.59
N LEU A 155 2.88 -18.33 -2.28
CA LEU A 155 2.15 -18.27 -1.01
C LEU A 155 1.06 -19.34 -0.96
N VAL A 156 0.34 -19.57 -2.08
CA VAL A 156 -0.68 -20.63 -2.17
C VAL A 156 -0.04 -22.01 -2.01
N GLU A 157 1.09 -22.27 -2.70
CA GLU A 157 1.88 -23.52 -2.51
C GLU A 157 2.30 -23.70 -1.04
N TYR A 158 2.77 -22.63 -0.41
CA TYR A 158 3.18 -22.62 1.00
C TYR A 158 2.01 -22.91 1.94
N ALA A 159 0.82 -22.35 1.65
CA ALA A 159 -0.38 -22.52 2.47
C ALA A 159 -0.96 -23.93 2.36
N LYS A 160 -0.76 -24.62 1.23
CA LYS A 160 -1.29 -25.96 0.93
C LYS A 160 -2.82 -26.07 1.08
N PRO A 161 -3.60 -25.33 0.27
CA PRO A 161 -5.04 -25.43 0.31
C PRO A 161 -5.51 -26.81 -0.13
N LEU A 162 -6.64 -27.26 0.44
CA LEU A 162 -7.34 -28.46 -0.02
C LEU A 162 -7.86 -28.26 -1.46
N SER A 163 -7.94 -29.32 -2.23
CA SER A 163 -8.40 -29.28 -3.62
C SER A 163 -9.83 -28.77 -3.81
N SER A 164 -10.64 -28.79 -2.77
CA SER A 164 -12.01 -28.26 -2.74
C SER A 164 -12.08 -26.74 -2.48
N ALA A 165 -10.99 -26.09 -2.08
CA ALA A 165 -10.93 -24.65 -1.96
C ALA A 165 -11.05 -23.99 -3.36
N LYS A 166 -11.83 -22.92 -3.46
CA LYS A 166 -12.08 -22.17 -4.70
C LYS A 166 -11.60 -20.74 -4.63
N TYR A 167 -11.52 -20.22 -3.42
CA TYR A 167 -11.20 -18.80 -3.16
C TYR A 167 -10.17 -18.68 -2.04
N VAL A 168 -9.46 -17.56 -2.05
CA VAL A 168 -8.68 -17.07 -0.92
C VAL A 168 -9.26 -15.74 -0.47
N ARG A 169 -9.65 -15.69 0.80
CA ARG A 169 -10.08 -14.48 1.50
C ARG A 169 -8.89 -13.93 2.28
N MET A 170 -8.66 -12.64 2.19
CA MET A 170 -7.56 -11.94 2.84
C MET A 170 -8.10 -10.86 3.77
N GLU A 171 -7.44 -10.68 4.91
CA GLU A 171 -7.80 -9.65 5.89
C GLU A 171 -6.59 -8.79 6.24
N THR A 172 -6.84 -7.48 6.37
CA THR A 172 -5.87 -6.56 6.98
C THR A 172 -5.93 -6.69 8.52
N PHE A 173 -4.95 -6.08 9.18
CA PHE A 173 -4.98 -5.99 10.63
C PHE A 173 -6.19 -5.19 11.16
N LEU A 174 -6.58 -5.46 12.40
CA LEU A 174 -7.57 -4.68 13.12
C LEU A 174 -6.96 -4.24 14.46
N ASP A 175 -6.50 -3.01 14.51
CA ASP A 175 -5.96 -2.38 15.73
C ASP A 175 -6.24 -0.86 15.72
N PRO A 176 -7.37 -0.43 16.28
CA PRO A 176 -7.73 0.99 16.35
C PRO A 176 -6.79 1.85 17.21
N SER A 177 -5.88 1.25 17.97
CA SER A 177 -4.87 2.01 18.72
C SER A 177 -3.76 2.53 17.81
N MET A 178 -3.42 1.76 16.78
CA MET A 178 -2.39 2.09 15.80
C MET A 178 -2.97 2.66 14.49
N ALA A 179 -4.25 2.37 14.21
CA ALA A 179 -4.96 2.84 13.02
C ALA A 179 -6.33 3.46 13.40
N PRO A 180 -6.36 4.72 13.86
CA PRO A 180 -7.54 5.32 14.49
C PRO A 180 -8.80 5.38 13.61
N ALA A 181 -8.66 5.39 12.28
CA ALA A 181 -9.82 5.40 11.38
C ALA A 181 -10.62 4.08 11.42
N GLN A 182 -10.04 3.00 11.94
CA GLN A 182 -10.75 1.75 12.19
C GLN A 182 -11.81 1.84 13.31
N ARG A 183 -11.89 2.98 14.03
CA ARG A 183 -12.98 3.27 14.98
C ARG A 183 -14.25 3.75 14.28
N LEU A 184 -14.17 4.13 13.01
CA LEU A 184 -15.32 4.63 12.27
C LEU A 184 -16.28 3.48 11.93
N PRO A 185 -17.52 3.50 12.42
CA PRO A 185 -18.45 2.37 12.32
C PRO A 185 -19.02 2.17 10.91
N LEU A 186 -18.82 3.14 10.02
CA LEU A 186 -19.40 3.12 8.67
C LEU A 186 -18.64 2.24 7.68
N PHE A 187 -17.44 1.80 8.02
CA PHE A 187 -16.66 0.90 7.16
C PHE A 187 -16.61 -0.51 7.78
N PRO A 188 -16.75 -1.58 6.98
CA PRO A 188 -16.77 -2.96 7.49
C PRO A 188 -15.34 -3.44 7.84
N TRP A 189 -14.84 -3.02 8.99
CA TRP A 189 -13.52 -3.45 9.48
C TRP A 189 -13.52 -4.90 9.99
N PRO A 190 -12.42 -5.66 9.86
CA PRO A 190 -11.21 -5.30 9.10
C PRO A 190 -11.49 -5.20 7.60
N TYR A 191 -10.64 -4.49 6.86
CA TYR A 191 -10.72 -4.48 5.41
C TYR A 191 -10.49 -5.90 4.88
N VAL A 192 -11.40 -6.39 4.04
CA VAL A 192 -11.39 -7.73 3.47
C VAL A 192 -11.39 -7.65 1.96
N GLU A 193 -10.65 -8.53 1.32
CA GLU A 193 -10.72 -8.79 -0.11
C GLU A 193 -10.59 -10.29 -0.40
N GLY A 194 -10.97 -10.66 -1.62
CA GLY A 194 -10.85 -12.04 -2.07
C GLY A 194 -10.46 -12.15 -3.54
N LEU A 195 -9.87 -13.29 -3.85
CA LEU A 195 -9.58 -13.74 -5.21
C LEU A 195 -10.08 -15.19 -5.37
N THR A 196 -10.38 -15.58 -6.60
CA THR A 196 -10.44 -17.02 -6.94
C THR A 196 -9.04 -17.62 -6.84
N LEU A 197 -8.92 -18.92 -6.63
CA LEU A 197 -7.61 -19.57 -6.64
C LEU A 197 -6.96 -19.48 -8.03
N ALA A 198 -7.74 -19.49 -9.11
CA ALA A 198 -7.22 -19.26 -10.46
C ALA A 198 -6.57 -17.87 -10.60
N GLU A 199 -7.19 -16.82 -10.04
CA GLU A 199 -6.59 -15.48 -10.01
C GLU A 199 -5.38 -15.40 -9.09
N ALA A 200 -5.45 -16.03 -7.90
CA ALA A 200 -4.37 -16.01 -6.92
C ALA A 200 -3.12 -16.77 -7.39
N THR A 201 -3.30 -17.77 -8.24
CA THR A 201 -2.19 -18.54 -8.82
C THR A 201 -1.77 -18.04 -10.21
N ASN A 202 -2.48 -17.04 -10.77
CA ASN A 202 -2.05 -16.39 -12.01
C ASN A 202 -0.69 -15.70 -11.79
N GLU A 203 0.15 -15.76 -12.82
CA GLU A 203 1.52 -15.24 -12.75
C GLU A 203 1.62 -13.75 -12.39
N LEU A 204 0.59 -12.94 -12.67
CA LEU A 204 0.57 -11.52 -12.32
C LEU A 204 0.23 -11.24 -10.85
N ALA A 205 -0.45 -12.16 -10.15
CA ALA A 205 -0.78 -11.97 -8.74
C ALA A 205 0.51 -11.97 -7.91
N PHE A 206 0.75 -10.89 -7.16
CA PHE A 206 2.03 -10.66 -6.53
C PHE A 206 1.88 -10.18 -5.08
N MET A 207 2.59 -10.83 -4.19
CA MET A 207 2.70 -10.44 -2.79
C MET A 207 3.88 -9.50 -2.63
N VAL A 208 3.61 -8.26 -2.29
CA VAL A 208 4.59 -7.19 -2.23
C VAL A 208 5.11 -7.03 -0.81
N THR A 209 6.43 -6.98 -0.68
CA THR A 209 7.18 -6.76 0.56
C THR A 209 8.14 -5.58 0.45
N GLY A 210 8.32 -5.01 -0.75
CA GLY A 210 9.22 -3.89 -1.01
C GLY A 210 8.80 -3.05 -2.21
N ILE A 211 9.43 -1.89 -2.35
CA ILE A 211 9.22 -0.96 -3.45
C ILE A 211 10.48 -0.09 -3.63
N TYR A 212 10.80 0.28 -4.87
CA TYR A 212 11.99 1.09 -5.22
C TYR A 212 13.30 0.54 -4.63
N GLY A 213 13.46 -0.80 -4.63
CA GLY A 213 14.67 -1.46 -4.14
C GLY A 213 14.86 -1.43 -2.63
N LYS A 214 13.79 -1.17 -1.85
CA LYS A 214 13.78 -1.07 -0.38
C LYS A 214 12.61 -1.87 0.20
N PRO A 215 12.64 -2.23 1.50
CA PRO A 215 11.45 -2.73 2.19
C PRO A 215 10.26 -1.80 2.00
N ALA A 216 9.05 -2.36 1.95
CA ALA A 216 7.83 -1.58 1.74
C ALA A 216 7.65 -0.53 2.84
N VAL A 217 7.37 0.71 2.43
CA VAL A 217 7.02 1.78 3.36
C VAL A 217 5.58 1.62 3.86
N LYS A 218 5.31 2.12 5.05
CA LYS A 218 4.07 1.89 5.80
C LYS A 218 2.81 2.28 5.02
N GLN A 219 2.82 3.45 4.37
CA GLN A 219 1.68 3.94 3.57
C GLN A 219 1.40 3.11 2.32
N HIS A 220 2.35 2.32 1.87
CA HIS A 220 2.14 1.36 0.78
C HIS A 220 1.55 0.03 1.25
N GLY A 221 1.35 -0.16 2.56
CA GLY A 221 0.77 -1.37 3.13
C GLY A 221 1.80 -2.40 3.59
N ALA A 222 2.93 -1.93 4.15
CA ALA A 222 3.89 -2.79 4.82
C ALA A 222 3.22 -3.63 5.92
N PRO A 223 3.79 -4.79 6.30
CA PRO A 223 4.96 -5.43 5.71
C PRO A 223 4.59 -6.32 4.51
N LEU A 224 3.31 -6.59 4.26
CA LEU A 224 2.83 -7.48 3.20
C LEU A 224 1.55 -6.95 2.58
N ARG A 225 1.53 -6.78 1.26
CA ARG A 225 0.33 -6.36 0.52
C ARG A 225 0.16 -7.15 -0.78
N LEU A 226 -1.08 -7.12 -1.31
CA LEU A 226 -1.40 -7.68 -2.61
C LEU A 226 -1.20 -6.65 -3.74
N ALA A 227 -0.70 -7.10 -4.89
CA ALA A 227 -0.76 -6.41 -6.16
C ALA A 227 -1.36 -7.33 -7.24
N THR A 228 -2.45 -6.86 -7.85
CA THR A 228 -3.15 -7.49 -8.99
C THR A 228 -3.29 -6.43 -10.07
N PRO A 229 -2.28 -6.24 -10.95
CA PRO A 229 -2.16 -5.06 -11.80
C PRO A 229 -3.29 -4.91 -12.82
N TRP A 230 -4.03 -5.97 -13.13
CA TRP A 230 -5.18 -5.95 -14.06
C TRP A 230 -6.51 -5.55 -13.40
N LYS A 231 -6.52 -5.45 -12.05
CA LYS A 231 -7.70 -5.08 -11.27
C LYS A 231 -7.59 -3.65 -10.74
N TYR A 232 -8.73 -3.06 -10.43
CA TYR A 232 -8.75 -1.77 -9.75
C TYR A 232 -8.03 -1.85 -8.40
N GLY A 233 -7.31 -0.77 -8.06
CA GLY A 233 -6.38 -0.72 -6.94
C GLY A 233 -6.97 -1.04 -5.56
N PHE A 234 -8.30 -0.96 -5.38
CA PHE A 234 -8.94 -1.33 -4.11
C PHE A 234 -8.86 -2.83 -3.81
N LYS A 235 -8.65 -3.68 -4.82
CA LYS A 235 -8.34 -5.10 -4.63
C LYS A 235 -6.96 -5.34 -4.01
N GLY A 236 -6.08 -4.37 -4.10
CA GLY A 236 -4.71 -4.43 -3.58
C GLY A 236 -4.64 -4.24 -2.05
N LEU A 237 -5.15 -5.22 -1.31
CA LEU A 237 -5.19 -5.23 0.15
C LEU A 237 -3.83 -4.95 0.77
N LYS A 238 -3.80 -4.12 1.83
CA LYS A 238 -2.59 -3.67 2.52
C LYS A 238 -2.44 -4.32 3.89
N SER A 239 -1.19 -4.45 4.35
CA SER A 239 -0.88 -4.87 5.74
C SER A 239 -1.66 -6.14 6.15
N ILE A 240 -1.50 -7.19 5.35
CA ILE A 240 -2.26 -8.44 5.46
C ILE A 240 -1.79 -9.23 6.68
N VAL A 241 -2.76 -9.77 7.44
CA VAL A 241 -2.53 -10.64 8.60
C VAL A 241 -3.12 -12.04 8.47
N ARG A 242 -3.99 -12.27 7.46
CA ARG A 242 -4.69 -13.55 7.34
C ARG A 242 -5.05 -13.90 5.90
N PHE A 243 -4.86 -15.16 5.58
CA PHE A 243 -5.33 -15.81 4.35
C PHE A 243 -6.21 -17.00 4.74
N THR A 244 -7.51 -16.93 4.41
CA THR A 244 -8.48 -18.02 4.64
C THR A 244 -8.85 -18.63 3.31
N PHE A 245 -8.58 -19.91 3.13
CA PHE A 245 -8.97 -20.67 1.94
C PHE A 245 -10.38 -21.23 2.13
N THR A 246 -11.24 -21.10 1.12
CA THR A 246 -12.67 -21.42 1.23
C THR A 246 -13.26 -21.81 -0.12
N ASP A 247 -14.37 -22.54 -0.09
CA ASP A 247 -15.21 -22.84 -1.24
C ASP A 247 -16.31 -21.79 -1.48
N GLN A 248 -16.51 -20.88 -0.50
CA GLN A 248 -17.49 -19.81 -0.56
C GLN A 248 -16.85 -18.51 -1.08
N ARG A 249 -17.49 -17.84 -2.06
CA ARG A 249 -17.03 -16.55 -2.56
C ARG A 249 -17.05 -15.50 -1.46
N PRO A 250 -15.90 -14.95 -1.08
CA PRO A 250 -15.86 -13.87 -0.08
C PRO A 250 -16.41 -12.56 -0.65
N LYS A 251 -17.01 -11.74 0.21
CA LYS A 251 -17.38 -10.36 -0.13
C LYS A 251 -16.24 -9.42 0.24
N GLY A 252 -15.82 -8.58 -0.70
CA GLY A 252 -14.87 -7.51 -0.44
C GLY A 252 -15.47 -6.38 0.39
N ALA A 253 -14.62 -5.60 1.08
CA ALA A 253 -15.09 -4.51 1.94
C ALA A 253 -15.92 -3.48 1.18
N TRP A 254 -15.51 -3.10 -0.03
CA TRP A 254 -16.27 -2.16 -0.87
C TRP A 254 -17.56 -2.77 -1.43
N GLU A 255 -17.57 -4.06 -1.76
CA GLU A 255 -18.80 -4.75 -2.14
C GLU A 255 -19.82 -4.77 -0.99
N VAL A 256 -19.37 -4.95 0.26
CA VAL A 256 -20.24 -4.87 1.45
C VAL A 256 -20.75 -3.44 1.66
N LEU A 257 -19.88 -2.45 1.50
CA LEU A 257 -20.22 -1.05 1.74
C LEU A 257 -21.14 -0.47 0.66
N GLN A 258 -20.89 -0.78 -0.62
CA GLN A 258 -21.57 -0.17 -1.76
C GLN A 258 -21.61 -1.11 -2.98
N ALA A 259 -22.41 -2.18 -2.89
CA ALA A 259 -22.55 -3.21 -3.93
C ALA A 259 -23.06 -2.71 -5.29
N SER A 260 -23.67 -1.50 -5.34
CA SER A 260 -24.09 -0.87 -6.59
C SER A 260 -22.93 -0.27 -7.40
N GLU A 261 -21.79 -0.03 -6.76
CA GLU A 261 -20.62 0.61 -7.37
C GLU A 261 -19.39 -0.31 -7.41
N TYR A 262 -19.30 -1.30 -6.52
CA TYR A 262 -18.15 -2.18 -6.37
C TYR A 262 -18.55 -3.65 -6.32
N GLY A 263 -17.78 -4.50 -6.97
CA GLY A 263 -18.01 -5.94 -7.01
C GLY A 263 -16.75 -6.75 -6.70
N PHE A 264 -16.92 -8.05 -6.73
CA PHE A 264 -15.85 -9.01 -6.40
C PHE A 264 -14.70 -8.98 -7.40
N TRP A 265 -15.00 -8.98 -8.71
CA TRP A 265 -14.00 -9.14 -9.75
C TRP A 265 -13.14 -7.89 -9.95
N ALA A 266 -13.77 -6.73 -10.04
CA ALA A 266 -13.12 -5.41 -10.12
C ALA A 266 -12.01 -5.31 -11.17
N ASN A 267 -12.19 -5.94 -12.33
CA ASN A 267 -11.23 -5.85 -13.43
C ASN A 267 -11.32 -4.48 -14.09
N VAL A 268 -10.20 -3.93 -14.51
CA VAL A 268 -10.14 -2.64 -15.20
C VAL A 268 -10.78 -2.75 -16.59
N ASN A 269 -11.81 -1.94 -16.85
CA ASN A 269 -12.42 -1.83 -18.17
C ASN A 269 -12.78 -0.37 -18.48
N PRO A 270 -12.19 0.24 -19.54
CA PRO A 270 -12.48 1.62 -19.94
C PRO A 270 -13.91 1.84 -20.46
N GLN A 271 -14.61 0.78 -20.90
CA GLN A 271 -15.96 0.84 -21.48
C GLN A 271 -17.06 0.74 -20.40
N VAL A 272 -16.71 0.32 -19.19
CA VAL A 272 -17.65 0.23 -18.06
C VAL A 272 -17.38 1.38 -17.11
N ALA A 273 -18.24 2.40 -17.17
CA ALA A 273 -18.13 3.57 -16.32
C ALA A 273 -18.45 3.24 -14.84
N HIS A 274 -17.77 3.90 -13.93
CA HIS A 274 -18.24 3.97 -12.56
C HIS A 274 -19.53 4.83 -12.50
N PRO A 275 -20.51 4.55 -11.63
CA PRO A 275 -21.75 5.34 -11.59
C PRO A 275 -21.56 6.85 -11.44
N ARG A 276 -20.44 7.30 -10.89
CA ARG A 276 -20.14 8.71 -10.63
C ARG A 276 -19.12 9.36 -11.56
N TRP A 277 -18.34 8.57 -12.34
CA TRP A 277 -17.32 9.09 -13.26
C TRP A 277 -16.98 8.10 -14.37
N SER A 278 -16.31 8.60 -15.41
CA SER A 278 -15.83 7.80 -16.53
C SER A 278 -14.57 7.01 -16.17
N GLN A 279 -14.47 5.79 -16.69
CA GLN A 279 -13.26 4.97 -16.60
C GLN A 279 -12.45 4.97 -17.91
N ALA A 280 -12.87 5.73 -18.93
CA ALA A 280 -12.24 5.71 -20.26
C ALA A 280 -10.80 6.26 -20.26
N SER A 281 -10.45 7.08 -19.31
CA SER A 281 -9.10 7.64 -19.19
C SER A 281 -8.65 7.72 -17.71
N GLU A 282 -7.34 7.81 -17.52
CA GLU A 282 -6.69 7.88 -16.22
C GLU A 282 -5.67 9.01 -16.19
N GLU A 283 -5.48 9.61 -15.02
CA GLU A 283 -4.41 10.56 -14.77
C GLU A 283 -3.18 9.80 -14.23
N ASP A 284 -2.05 9.96 -14.91
CA ASP A 284 -0.76 9.48 -14.40
C ASP A 284 -0.28 10.45 -13.30
N ILE A 285 -0.17 9.97 -12.05
CA ILE A 285 0.20 10.86 -10.92
C ILE A 285 1.66 11.34 -10.98
N GLY A 286 2.49 10.69 -11.78
CA GLY A 286 3.89 11.09 -11.97
C GLY A 286 4.01 12.32 -12.87
N THR A 287 3.34 12.28 -14.03
CA THR A 287 3.40 13.34 -15.06
C THR A 287 2.23 14.31 -15.01
N ARG A 288 1.11 13.94 -14.39
CA ARG A 288 -0.18 14.64 -14.39
C ARG A 288 -0.88 14.62 -15.76
N GLU A 289 -0.37 13.86 -16.69
CA GLU A 289 -1.00 13.66 -18.00
C GLU A 289 -2.16 12.68 -17.93
N ARG A 290 -3.16 12.87 -18.79
CA ARG A 290 -4.24 11.90 -18.97
C ARG A 290 -3.92 10.96 -20.12
N ARG A 291 -4.22 9.68 -19.87
CA ARG A 291 -4.01 8.59 -20.84
C ARG A 291 -5.31 7.80 -21.03
N PRO A 292 -5.55 7.18 -22.19
CA PRO A 292 -6.60 6.18 -22.33
C PRO A 292 -6.37 5.02 -21.35
N THR A 293 -7.41 4.60 -20.66
CA THR A 293 -7.38 3.37 -19.85
C THR A 293 -7.44 2.14 -20.76
N LEU A 294 -6.67 1.12 -20.47
CA LEU A 294 -6.64 -0.14 -21.21
C LEU A 294 -7.47 -1.21 -20.51
N LEU A 295 -8.13 -2.07 -21.27
CA LEU A 295 -8.83 -3.24 -20.73
C LEU A 295 -7.83 -4.11 -19.92
N PHE A 296 -8.25 -4.59 -18.74
CA PHE A 296 -7.38 -5.26 -17.79
C PHE A 296 -6.09 -4.47 -17.46
N ASN A 297 -6.17 -3.13 -17.53
CA ASN A 297 -5.02 -2.25 -17.37
C ASN A 297 -3.86 -2.59 -18.35
N GLY A 298 -4.18 -3.16 -19.51
CA GLY A 298 -3.22 -3.60 -20.53
C GLY A 298 -2.56 -4.95 -20.26
N TYR A 299 -3.09 -5.76 -19.34
CA TYR A 299 -2.59 -7.10 -19.01
C TYR A 299 -3.48 -8.22 -19.55
N GLY A 300 -4.29 -7.94 -20.58
CA GLY A 300 -5.26 -8.89 -21.12
C GLY A 300 -4.66 -10.23 -21.56
N GLU A 301 -3.47 -10.23 -22.16
CA GLU A 301 -2.77 -11.45 -22.58
C GLU A 301 -2.49 -12.45 -21.45
N TYR A 302 -2.40 -11.97 -20.21
CA TYR A 302 -2.13 -12.80 -19.04
C TYR A 302 -3.40 -13.31 -18.35
N VAL A 303 -4.53 -12.61 -18.50
CA VAL A 303 -5.67 -12.80 -17.60
C VAL A 303 -7.01 -12.97 -18.29
N ALA A 304 -7.15 -12.63 -19.57
CA ALA A 304 -8.45 -12.67 -20.26
C ALA A 304 -9.08 -14.08 -20.22
N ASP A 305 -8.26 -15.12 -20.32
CA ASP A 305 -8.71 -16.51 -20.30
C ASP A 305 -9.31 -16.94 -18.95
N LEU A 306 -8.97 -16.27 -17.84
CA LEU A 306 -9.54 -16.53 -16.53
C LEU A 306 -11.06 -16.26 -16.47
N TYR A 307 -11.57 -15.44 -17.37
CA TYR A 307 -12.95 -14.94 -17.35
C TYR A 307 -13.81 -15.53 -18.46
N LYS A 308 -13.29 -16.47 -19.25
CA LYS A 308 -14.05 -17.22 -20.26
C LYS A 308 -15.11 -18.10 -19.59
N GLY A 309 -16.35 -17.98 -20.07
CA GLY A 309 -17.48 -18.75 -19.55
C GLY A 309 -18.18 -18.16 -18.33
N ILE A 310 -17.69 -17.01 -17.83
CA ILE A 310 -18.34 -16.26 -16.74
C ILE A 310 -18.62 -14.80 -17.12
N GLU A 311 -18.76 -14.52 -18.41
CA GLU A 311 -19.01 -13.19 -18.96
C GLU A 311 -20.33 -12.58 -18.46
N ASN A 312 -21.23 -13.42 -17.94
CA ASN A 312 -22.51 -13.00 -17.36
C ASN A 312 -22.34 -12.35 -15.97
N GLU A 313 -21.17 -12.49 -15.32
CA GLU A 313 -20.91 -11.90 -14.03
C GLU A 313 -20.49 -10.42 -14.15
N LYS A 314 -20.60 -9.69 -13.04
CA LYS A 314 -20.17 -8.28 -12.97
C LYS A 314 -18.64 -8.19 -12.91
N LEU A 315 -17.97 -8.50 -14.02
CA LEU A 315 -16.51 -8.62 -14.07
C LEU A 315 -15.74 -7.31 -13.85
N TYR A 316 -16.39 -6.16 -14.04
CA TYR A 316 -15.73 -4.86 -14.17
C TYR A 316 -16.18 -3.81 -13.14
N MET A 317 -16.67 -4.26 -11.99
CA MET A 317 -17.08 -3.38 -10.89
C MET A 317 -16.28 -3.69 -9.64
#